data_43bdcbd7d80e658ecea2c9c34f46f3b9
#
_entry.id   43bdcbd7d80e658ecea2c9c34f46f3b9
#
_cell.length_a   1.000
_cell.length_b   1.000
_cell.length_c   1.000
_cell.angle_alpha   90.00
_cell.angle_beta   90.00
_cell.angle_gamma   90.00
#
_symmetry.space_group_name_H-M   'P 1'
#
loop_
_entity.id
_entity.type
_entity.pdbx_description
1 polymer ?
#
loop_
_entity_poly.entity_id
_entity_poly.type
_entity_poly.pdbx_seq_one_letter_code
_entity_poly.pdbx_strand_id
1 'polypeptide(L)'
;IVLIYSNYINGGCIPIALALEEIGIRRYGDNQKSLFSNPPVSDYKIPGTDYNAKYVMITGDPNYSGTASNKKELKACTDSDNVKGEKVKVIIISKAGTEGLDFKNIRQVHILEPWFNLNRADQTIGRAVRNKSHCDLPFKERTVQVFLYGTELQDNNIEAIDLYVYRLAEYKSIKIGKVSKILKENSVDCIINKNQKQMFKDKLNKNVKLLLSTKEEIDFDIGHKNYSFICDFMECDYQCNSDNSKNNETISNSSY
;
A
#
# COMPACT_ATOMS: atom_id res chain seq x y z
N ILE A 1 -4.26 -11.99 2.13
CA ILE A 1 -3.73 -11.30 3.34
C ILE A 1 -4.19 -9.86 3.30
N VAL A 2 -4.50 -9.31 4.48
CA VAL A 2 -4.98 -7.94 4.68
C VAL A 2 -3.95 -7.18 5.50
N LEU A 3 -3.58 -5.98 5.07
CA LEU A 3 -2.72 -5.04 5.81
C LEU A 3 -3.58 -3.88 6.31
N ILE A 4 -3.55 -3.62 7.60
CA ILE A 4 -4.26 -2.51 8.23
C ILE A 4 -3.23 -1.56 8.85
N TYR A 5 -3.34 -0.29 8.53
CA TYR A 5 -2.46 0.76 9.03
C TYR A 5 -3.22 1.79 9.83
N SER A 6 -2.69 2.14 10.99
CA SER A 6 -3.11 3.30 11.78
C SER A 6 -1.91 4.03 12.36
N ASN A 7 -1.95 5.35 12.41
CA ASN A 7 -0.95 6.17 13.12
C ASN A 7 -1.06 6.00 14.64
N TYR A 8 -2.25 5.64 15.12
CA TYR A 8 -2.60 5.61 16.54
C TYR A 8 -2.68 4.19 17.05
N ILE A 9 -1.92 3.89 18.10
CA ILE A 9 -1.96 2.55 18.72
C ILE A 9 -3.28 2.39 19.49
N ASN A 10 -3.53 3.25 20.47
CA ASN A 10 -4.69 3.16 21.35
C ASN A 10 -6.02 3.50 20.67
N GLY A 11 -6.02 4.46 19.75
CA GLY A 11 -7.22 4.92 19.04
C GLY A 11 -7.46 4.24 17.68
N GLY A 12 -6.55 3.38 17.24
CA GLY A 12 -6.64 2.72 15.92
C GLY A 12 -6.29 1.25 15.96
N CYS A 13 -5.01 0.89 16.20
CA CYS A 13 -4.57 -0.51 16.16
C CYS A 13 -5.30 -1.39 17.17
N ILE A 14 -5.46 -0.93 18.42
CA ILE A 14 -6.11 -1.70 19.50
C ILE A 14 -7.61 -1.88 19.23
N PRO A 15 -8.42 -0.84 18.94
CA PRO A 15 -9.82 -1.03 18.61
C PRO A 15 -10.06 -2.00 17.46
N ILE A 16 -9.23 -1.96 16.41
CA ILE A 16 -9.33 -2.92 15.31
C ILE A 16 -8.97 -4.34 15.77
N ALA A 17 -7.91 -4.50 16.57
CA ALA A 17 -7.54 -5.80 17.11
C ALA A 17 -8.65 -6.39 17.98
N LEU A 18 -9.30 -5.57 18.84
CA LEU A 18 -10.47 -5.98 19.63
C LEU A 18 -11.64 -6.39 18.72
N ALA A 19 -11.94 -5.62 17.69
CA ALA A 19 -13.00 -5.98 16.73
C ALA A 19 -12.69 -7.29 15.99
N LEU A 20 -11.43 -7.55 15.64
CA LEU A 20 -11.01 -8.82 15.06
C LEU A 20 -11.18 -9.98 16.03
N GLU A 21 -10.81 -9.80 17.30
CA GLU A 21 -10.99 -10.84 18.32
C GLU A 21 -12.47 -11.09 18.60
N GLU A 22 -13.32 -10.06 18.59
CA GLU A 22 -14.77 -10.19 18.78
C GLU A 22 -15.42 -11.10 17.73
N ILE A 23 -14.97 -11.03 16.47
CA ILE A 23 -15.44 -11.92 15.40
C ILE A 23 -14.73 -13.27 15.36
N GLY A 24 -13.82 -13.55 16.30
CA GLY A 24 -13.12 -14.83 16.44
C GLY A 24 -11.78 -14.92 15.70
N ILE A 25 -11.22 -13.82 15.18
CA ILE A 25 -9.87 -13.78 14.60
C ILE A 25 -8.87 -13.60 15.74
N ARG A 26 -8.10 -14.65 16.02
CA ARG A 26 -7.20 -14.66 17.18
C ARG A 26 -5.82 -14.13 16.86
N ARG A 27 -5.13 -13.68 17.90
CA ARG A 27 -3.73 -13.26 17.76
C ARG A 27 -2.83 -14.46 17.45
N TYR A 28 -1.88 -14.27 16.56
CA TYR A 28 -0.91 -15.29 16.17
C TYR A 28 0.18 -15.44 17.24
N GLY A 29 0.54 -16.68 17.59
CA GLY A 29 1.63 -17.04 18.50
C GLY A 29 1.13 -17.83 19.72
N ASP A 30 1.94 -18.78 20.17
CA ASP A 30 1.56 -19.74 21.23
C ASP A 30 1.36 -19.09 22.60
N ASN A 31 2.03 -17.95 22.87
CA ASN A 31 1.98 -17.24 24.16
C ASN A 31 1.29 -15.87 24.05
N GLN A 32 0.59 -15.60 22.95
CA GLN A 32 -0.10 -14.32 22.78
C GLN A 32 -1.46 -14.37 23.48
N LYS A 33 -1.60 -13.51 24.49
CA LYS A 33 -2.88 -13.37 25.20
C LYS A 33 -3.85 -12.54 24.35
N SER A 34 -5.13 -12.90 24.42
CA SER A 34 -6.21 -12.05 23.92
C SER A 34 -6.18 -10.69 24.62
N LEU A 35 -6.62 -9.67 23.91
CA LEU A 35 -6.85 -8.34 24.49
C LEU A 35 -8.09 -8.31 25.38
N PHE A 36 -9.00 -9.29 25.24
CA PHE A 36 -10.13 -9.48 26.12
C PHE A 36 -9.76 -10.32 27.34
N SER A 37 -10.28 -9.94 28.50
CA SER A 37 -10.20 -10.77 29.72
C SER A 37 -10.96 -12.11 29.57
N ASN A 38 -12.09 -12.05 28.83
CA ASN A 38 -12.92 -13.20 28.47
C ASN A 38 -13.08 -13.22 26.95
N PRO A 39 -12.15 -13.85 26.19
CA PRO A 39 -12.21 -13.86 24.75
C PRO A 39 -13.41 -14.68 24.25
N PRO A 40 -13.99 -14.33 23.09
CA PRO A 40 -15.03 -15.12 22.44
C PRO A 40 -14.59 -16.58 22.24
N VAL A 41 -15.53 -17.51 22.34
CA VAL A 41 -15.25 -18.96 22.26
C VAL A 41 -15.10 -19.42 20.81
N SER A 42 -15.79 -18.77 19.88
CA SER A 42 -15.80 -19.15 18.45
C SER A 42 -14.57 -18.65 17.71
N ASP A 43 -13.97 -19.53 16.91
CA ASP A 43 -12.90 -19.15 15.99
C ASP A 43 -13.46 -18.86 14.60
N TYR A 44 -12.99 -17.76 13.99
CA TYR A 44 -13.34 -17.43 12.62
C TYR A 44 -12.50 -18.25 11.65
N LYS A 45 -13.15 -19.12 10.87
CA LYS A 45 -12.51 -19.88 9.80
C LYS A 45 -12.38 -19.06 8.52
N ILE A 46 -11.24 -19.17 7.86
CA ILE A 46 -11.05 -18.55 6.53
C ILE A 46 -12.00 -19.26 5.54
N PRO A 47 -12.90 -18.54 4.85
CA PRO A 47 -13.88 -19.14 3.95
C PRO A 47 -13.25 -20.07 2.90
N GLY A 48 -13.79 -21.29 2.81
CA GLY A 48 -13.30 -22.31 1.88
C GLY A 48 -12.04 -23.05 2.33
N THR A 49 -11.67 -22.92 3.60
CA THR A 49 -10.51 -23.62 4.21
C THR A 49 -10.85 -24.12 5.61
N ASP A 50 -10.00 -25.00 6.16
CA ASP A 50 -10.08 -25.43 7.56
C ASP A 50 -9.21 -24.58 8.50
N TYR A 51 -8.56 -23.55 8.00
CA TYR A 51 -7.68 -22.69 8.78
C TYR A 51 -8.45 -21.64 9.58
N ASN A 52 -8.10 -21.46 10.84
CA ASN A 52 -8.60 -20.37 11.66
C ASN A 52 -7.82 -19.09 11.33
N ALA A 53 -8.54 -17.99 11.05
CA ALA A 53 -7.91 -16.72 10.78
C ALA A 53 -7.18 -16.19 12.02
N LYS A 54 -5.96 -15.69 11.80
CA LYS A 54 -5.13 -15.08 12.85
C LYS A 54 -4.63 -13.71 12.40
N TYR A 55 -4.40 -12.84 13.39
CA TYR A 55 -3.80 -11.54 13.15
C TYR A 55 -2.47 -11.38 13.89
N VAL A 56 -1.63 -10.48 13.38
CA VAL A 56 -0.43 -9.97 14.06
C VAL A 56 -0.55 -8.46 14.23
N MET A 57 0.10 -7.93 15.28
CA MET A 57 0.14 -6.49 15.53
C MET A 57 1.58 -6.04 15.74
N ILE A 58 2.06 -5.15 14.85
CA ILE A 58 3.43 -4.65 14.82
C ILE A 58 3.40 -3.14 15.03
N THR A 59 3.45 -2.72 16.27
CA THR A 59 3.25 -1.32 16.67
C THR A 59 4.51 -0.60 17.11
N GLY A 60 5.59 -1.34 17.40
CA GLY A 60 6.80 -0.81 18.03
C GLY A 60 6.64 -0.54 19.54
N ASP A 61 5.45 -0.72 20.10
CA ASP A 61 5.23 -0.66 21.56
C ASP A 61 5.52 -2.03 22.17
N PRO A 62 6.46 -2.14 23.13
CA PRO A 62 6.81 -3.42 23.76
C PRO A 62 5.66 -4.13 24.47
N ASN A 63 4.63 -3.38 24.90
CA ASN A 63 3.46 -3.96 25.56
C ASN A 63 2.57 -4.75 24.59
N TYR A 64 2.57 -4.35 23.31
CA TYR A 64 1.72 -4.95 22.27
C TYR A 64 2.50 -5.73 21.22
N SER A 65 3.77 -5.39 21.03
CA SER A 65 4.64 -6.07 20.08
C SER A 65 6.03 -6.23 20.69
N GLY A 66 6.23 -7.34 21.41
CA GLY A 66 7.53 -7.66 22.02
C GLY A 66 8.61 -7.88 20.95
N THR A 67 9.82 -7.36 21.18
CA THR A 67 10.94 -7.41 20.21
C THR A 67 11.34 -8.83 19.78
N ALA A 68 11.22 -9.82 20.64
CA ALA A 68 11.47 -11.22 20.31
C ALA A 68 10.31 -11.90 19.56
N SER A 69 9.08 -11.49 19.85
CA SER A 69 7.86 -11.98 19.20
C SER A 69 7.76 -11.50 17.75
N ASN A 70 8.13 -10.24 17.49
CA ASN A 70 8.06 -9.65 16.15
C ASN A 70 8.81 -10.43 15.08
N LYS A 71 9.96 -11.02 15.39
CA LYS A 71 10.73 -11.81 14.41
C LYS A 71 9.98 -13.07 13.97
N LYS A 72 9.32 -13.77 14.90
CA LYS A 72 8.51 -14.96 14.58
C LYS A 72 7.24 -14.60 13.83
N GLU A 73 6.57 -13.52 14.26
CA GLU A 73 5.38 -12.99 13.61
C GLU A 73 5.67 -12.52 12.19
N LEU A 74 6.75 -11.75 12.00
CA LEU A 74 7.20 -11.29 10.68
C LEU A 74 7.55 -12.46 9.75
N LYS A 75 8.27 -13.46 10.28
CA LYS A 75 8.57 -14.66 9.52
C LYS A 75 7.28 -15.36 9.07
N ALA A 76 6.32 -15.52 9.96
CA ALA A 76 5.03 -16.14 9.63
C ALA A 76 4.25 -15.37 8.57
N CYS A 77 4.31 -14.02 8.57
CA CYS A 77 3.67 -13.18 7.55
C CYS A 77 4.27 -13.36 6.15
N THR A 78 5.57 -13.66 6.07
CA THR A 78 6.33 -13.73 4.80
C THR A 78 6.65 -15.14 4.35
N ASP A 79 6.24 -16.14 5.12
CA ASP A 79 6.53 -17.55 4.87
C ASP A 79 5.85 -18.06 3.59
N SER A 80 6.48 -18.99 2.89
CA SER A 80 5.99 -19.58 1.62
C SER A 80 4.68 -20.36 1.77
N ASP A 81 4.34 -20.77 2.98
CA ASP A 81 3.10 -21.47 3.31
C ASP A 81 2.02 -20.55 3.92
N ASN A 82 2.22 -19.22 3.80
CA ASN A 82 1.23 -18.19 4.17
C ASN A 82 0.69 -17.43 2.95
N VAL A 83 0.66 -18.03 1.78
CA VAL A 83 0.29 -17.33 0.52
C VAL A 83 -1.13 -16.77 0.54
N LYS A 84 -2.08 -17.51 1.12
CA LYS A 84 -3.50 -17.09 1.23
C LYS A 84 -3.89 -16.64 2.64
N GLY A 85 -2.92 -16.55 3.54
CA GLY A 85 -3.14 -16.16 4.93
C GLY A 85 -3.45 -17.34 5.85
N GLU A 86 -2.90 -18.51 5.55
CA GLU A 86 -3.10 -19.75 6.31
C GLU A 86 -2.59 -19.64 7.74
N LYS A 87 -1.46 -18.95 7.93
CA LYS A 87 -0.87 -18.67 9.24
C LYS A 87 -1.32 -17.33 9.82
N VAL A 88 -1.24 -16.27 8.97
CA VAL A 88 -1.56 -14.89 9.35
C VAL A 88 -2.42 -14.28 8.26
N LYS A 89 -3.66 -13.98 8.59
CA LYS A 89 -4.63 -13.39 7.65
C LYS A 89 -4.63 -11.87 7.66
N VAL A 90 -4.44 -11.28 8.85
CA VAL A 90 -4.48 -9.83 9.04
C VAL A 90 -3.20 -9.36 9.71
N ILE A 91 -2.63 -8.30 9.18
CA ILE A 91 -1.42 -7.64 9.70
C ILE A 91 -1.81 -6.21 10.07
N ILE A 92 -1.71 -5.87 11.34
CA ILE A 92 -1.94 -4.52 11.86
C ILE A 92 -0.59 -3.87 12.10
N ILE A 93 -0.35 -2.71 11.49
CA ILE A 93 0.89 -1.95 11.69
C ILE A 93 0.61 -0.51 12.12
N SER A 94 1.49 0.02 12.95
CA SER A 94 1.54 1.45 13.26
C SER A 94 2.69 2.13 12.50
N LYS A 95 2.88 3.43 12.75
CA LYS A 95 4.00 4.19 12.19
C LYS A 95 5.36 3.50 12.39
N ALA A 96 5.63 2.96 13.56
CA ALA A 96 6.88 2.25 13.84
C ALA A 96 7.01 0.94 13.04
N GLY A 97 5.90 0.29 12.72
CA GLY A 97 5.87 -0.92 11.89
C GLY A 97 6.00 -0.65 10.38
N THR A 98 6.08 0.62 9.94
CA THR A 98 6.22 0.93 8.50
C THR A 98 7.68 0.92 8.03
N GLU A 99 8.67 0.95 8.91
CA GLU A 99 10.08 1.02 8.53
C GLU A 99 10.71 -0.37 8.47
N GLY A 100 11.40 -0.67 7.38
CA GLY A 100 12.21 -1.89 7.24
C GLY A 100 11.43 -3.20 7.04
N LEU A 101 10.11 -3.18 6.91
CA LEU A 101 9.28 -4.37 6.74
C LEU A 101 8.82 -4.55 5.30
N ASP A 102 8.90 -5.78 4.81
CA ASP A 102 8.42 -6.19 3.50
C ASP A 102 7.44 -7.34 3.65
N PHE A 103 6.23 -7.12 3.16
CA PHE A 103 5.20 -8.15 3.19
C PHE A 103 4.99 -8.77 1.81
N LYS A 104 4.48 -10.00 1.79
CA LYS A 104 4.15 -10.72 0.56
C LYS A 104 2.66 -11.02 0.50
N ASN A 105 2.17 -11.15 -0.73
CA ASN A 105 0.81 -11.61 -1.02
C ASN A 105 -0.32 -10.79 -0.35
N ILE A 106 -0.07 -9.52 -0.04
CA ILE A 106 -1.10 -8.60 0.48
C ILE A 106 -2.10 -8.31 -0.63
N ARG A 107 -3.40 -8.57 -0.37
CA ARG A 107 -4.49 -8.34 -1.33
C ARG A 107 -5.33 -7.10 -1.01
N GLN A 108 -5.28 -6.65 0.26
CA GLN A 108 -5.98 -5.45 0.72
C GLN A 108 -5.08 -4.63 1.62
N VAL A 109 -5.11 -3.32 1.44
CA VAL A 109 -4.47 -2.34 2.32
C VAL A 109 -5.54 -1.39 2.82
N HIS A 110 -5.69 -1.31 4.14
CA HIS A 110 -6.65 -0.44 4.81
C HIS A 110 -5.88 0.64 5.58
N ILE A 111 -6.09 1.91 5.23
CA ILE A 111 -5.52 3.07 5.90
C ILE A 111 -6.65 3.75 6.66
N LEU A 112 -6.63 3.61 8.00
CA LEU A 112 -7.78 3.93 8.84
C LEU A 112 -8.01 5.44 8.99
N GLU A 113 -6.97 6.23 8.90
CA GLU A 113 -7.06 7.68 9.00
C GLU A 113 -6.11 8.39 8.03
N PRO A 114 -6.45 9.61 7.59
CA PRO A 114 -5.61 10.40 6.71
C PRO A 114 -4.37 10.96 7.41
N TRP A 115 -3.43 11.43 6.62
CA TRP A 115 -2.29 12.21 7.07
C TRP A 115 -2.10 13.46 6.22
N PHE A 116 -1.42 14.46 6.76
CA PHE A 116 -1.21 15.79 6.14
C PHE A 116 -0.42 15.77 4.82
N ASN A 117 0.06 14.61 4.39
CA ASN A 117 0.66 14.38 3.07
C ASN A 117 0.42 12.94 2.63
N LEU A 118 0.34 12.71 1.31
CA LEU A 118 0.07 11.39 0.73
C LEU A 118 1.27 10.43 0.83
N ASN A 119 2.50 10.94 1.03
CA ASN A 119 3.69 10.09 1.09
C ASN A 119 3.58 8.97 2.13
N ARG A 120 2.88 9.21 3.23
CA ARG A 120 2.69 8.18 4.26
C ARG A 120 1.79 7.05 3.78
N ALA A 121 0.71 7.40 3.10
CA ALA A 121 -0.16 6.41 2.45
C ALA A 121 0.64 5.62 1.41
N ASP A 122 1.39 6.31 0.55
CA ASP A 122 2.23 5.69 -0.48
C ASP A 122 3.30 4.78 0.12
N GLN A 123 3.94 5.17 1.22
CA GLN A 123 4.89 4.32 1.94
C GLN A 123 4.24 3.05 2.48
N THR A 124 3.03 3.16 3.03
CA THR A 124 2.28 2.01 3.54
C THR A 124 1.85 1.08 2.41
N ILE A 125 1.33 1.64 1.32
CA ILE A 125 0.97 0.89 0.11
C ILE A 125 2.21 0.21 -0.47
N GLY A 126 3.35 0.89 -0.50
CA GLY A 126 4.63 0.37 -0.96
C GLY A 126 5.17 -0.82 -0.14
N ARG A 127 4.65 -1.08 1.08
CA ARG A 127 4.95 -2.31 1.84
C ARG A 127 4.19 -3.52 1.32
N ALA A 128 3.04 -3.30 0.72
CA ALA A 128 2.21 -4.34 0.11
C ALA A 128 2.54 -4.54 -1.37
N VAL A 129 2.83 -3.44 -2.08
CA VAL A 129 3.08 -3.42 -3.53
C VAL A 129 4.57 -3.23 -3.78
N ARG A 130 5.32 -4.33 -3.86
CA ARG A 130 6.75 -4.34 -4.18
C ARG A 130 7.07 -5.26 -5.34
N ASN A 131 8.26 -5.07 -5.91
CA ASN A 131 8.77 -5.97 -6.93
C ASN A 131 8.76 -7.42 -6.39
N LYS A 132 8.13 -8.32 -7.13
CA LYS A 132 7.98 -9.75 -6.80
C LYS A 132 7.18 -10.06 -5.52
N SER A 133 6.48 -9.11 -4.90
CA SER A 133 5.71 -9.37 -3.68
C SER A 133 4.51 -10.30 -3.87
N HIS A 134 4.05 -10.52 -5.11
CA HIS A 134 2.90 -11.36 -5.46
C HIS A 134 3.25 -12.51 -6.41
N CYS A 135 4.53 -12.87 -6.53
CA CYS A 135 4.95 -13.92 -7.48
C CYS A 135 4.34 -15.30 -7.16
N ASP A 136 4.06 -15.57 -5.89
CA ASP A 136 3.48 -16.82 -5.42
C ASP A 136 1.99 -16.98 -5.77
N LEU A 137 1.35 -15.88 -6.20
CA LEU A 137 -0.04 -15.88 -6.65
C LEU A 137 -0.15 -16.05 -8.18
N PRO A 138 -1.23 -16.67 -8.69
CA PRO A 138 -1.56 -16.64 -10.11
C PRO A 138 -1.66 -15.20 -10.62
N PHE A 139 -1.26 -14.95 -11.87
CA PHE A 139 -1.24 -13.59 -12.43
C PHE A 139 -2.57 -12.84 -12.24
N LYS A 140 -3.69 -13.52 -12.46
CA LYS A 140 -5.04 -12.99 -12.30
C LYS A 140 -5.30 -12.45 -10.87
N GLU A 141 -4.68 -13.03 -9.85
CA GLU A 141 -4.85 -12.67 -8.44
C GLU A 141 -3.81 -11.65 -7.95
N ARG A 142 -2.88 -11.18 -8.79
CA ARG A 142 -1.83 -10.21 -8.41
C ARG A 142 -2.38 -8.79 -8.36
N THR A 143 -3.40 -8.57 -7.57
CA THR A 143 -4.05 -7.27 -7.36
C THR A 143 -3.99 -6.86 -5.90
N VAL A 144 -3.91 -5.56 -5.66
CA VAL A 144 -4.01 -4.96 -4.32
C VAL A 144 -5.09 -3.90 -4.35
N GLN A 145 -6.10 -4.06 -3.52
CA GLN A 145 -7.12 -3.04 -3.29
C GLN A 145 -6.70 -2.17 -2.11
N VAL A 146 -6.78 -0.86 -2.28
CA VAL A 146 -6.47 0.12 -1.25
C VAL A 146 -7.75 0.79 -0.80
N PHE A 147 -7.98 0.80 0.51
CA PHE A 147 -9.13 1.40 1.15
C PHE A 147 -8.65 2.55 2.05
N LEU A 148 -9.09 3.75 1.73
CA LEU A 148 -8.87 4.94 2.53
C LEU A 148 -10.15 5.23 3.30
N TYR A 149 -10.05 5.40 4.60
CA TYR A 149 -11.19 5.66 5.45
C TYR A 149 -11.21 7.12 5.87
N GLY A 150 -12.40 7.67 6.00
CA GLY A 150 -12.63 9.02 6.49
C GLY A 150 -14.00 9.10 7.14
N THR A 151 -14.10 9.89 8.20
CA THR A 151 -15.35 10.16 8.89
C THR A 151 -16.17 11.16 8.08
N GLU A 152 -17.46 10.92 7.95
CA GLU A 152 -18.43 11.87 7.39
C GLU A 152 -19.41 12.29 8.49
N LEU A 153 -19.71 13.57 8.55
CA LEU A 153 -20.69 14.11 9.49
C LEU A 153 -22.08 14.15 8.84
N GLN A 154 -23.11 13.93 9.64
CA GLN A 154 -24.49 13.97 9.13
C GLN A 154 -24.92 15.38 8.70
N ASP A 155 -24.31 16.44 9.29
CA ASP A 155 -24.53 17.81 8.88
C ASP A 155 -23.64 18.15 7.68
N ASN A 156 -24.24 18.23 6.50
CA ASN A 156 -23.56 18.52 5.23
C ASN A 156 -22.91 19.92 5.15
N ASN A 157 -23.16 20.79 6.12
CA ASN A 157 -22.54 22.14 6.19
C ASN A 157 -21.17 22.12 6.90
N ILE A 158 -20.82 21.01 7.56
CA ILE A 158 -19.56 20.89 8.32
C ILE A 158 -18.70 19.80 7.68
N GLU A 159 -17.53 20.19 7.17
CA GLU A 159 -16.54 19.23 6.67
C GLU A 159 -15.89 18.49 7.84
N ALA A 160 -15.92 17.16 7.80
CA ALA A 160 -15.21 16.33 8.77
C ALA A 160 -13.70 16.51 8.64
N ILE A 161 -12.99 16.43 9.76
CA ILE A 161 -11.53 16.65 9.80
C ILE A 161 -10.76 15.70 8.87
N ASP A 162 -11.19 14.45 8.73
CA ASP A 162 -10.54 13.49 7.86
C ASP A 162 -10.63 13.91 6.40
N LEU A 163 -11.79 14.36 5.94
CA LEU A 163 -11.98 14.83 4.56
C LEU A 163 -11.15 16.09 4.29
N TYR A 164 -11.11 17.01 5.26
CA TYR A 164 -10.25 18.19 5.19
C TYR A 164 -8.76 17.81 5.05
N VAL A 165 -8.29 16.85 5.84
CA VAL A 165 -6.87 16.40 5.81
C VAL A 165 -6.55 15.72 4.49
N TYR A 166 -7.43 14.86 3.94
CA TYR A 166 -7.24 14.26 2.61
C TYR A 166 -7.15 15.34 1.52
N ARG A 167 -8.08 16.28 1.50
CA ARG A 167 -8.09 17.40 0.54
C ARG A 167 -6.82 18.25 0.63
N LEU A 168 -6.35 18.53 1.85
CA LEU A 168 -5.10 19.27 2.06
C LEU A 168 -3.88 18.47 1.56
N ALA A 169 -3.84 17.17 1.82
CA ALA A 169 -2.77 16.29 1.37
C ALA A 169 -2.71 16.21 -0.16
N GLU A 170 -3.86 16.07 -0.82
CA GLU A 170 -3.98 16.08 -2.28
C GLU A 170 -3.51 17.40 -2.89
N TYR A 171 -3.97 18.53 -2.37
CA TYR A 171 -3.54 19.85 -2.81
C TYR A 171 -2.02 20.05 -2.73
N LYS A 172 -1.40 19.60 -1.63
CA LYS A 172 0.07 19.63 -1.49
C LYS A 172 0.75 18.73 -2.51
N SER A 173 0.20 17.54 -2.75
CA SER A 173 0.78 16.58 -3.69
C SER A 173 0.75 17.09 -5.12
N ILE A 174 -0.33 17.76 -5.54
CA ILE A 174 -0.41 18.41 -6.85
C ILE A 174 0.65 19.51 -6.98
N LYS A 175 0.88 20.32 -5.94
CA LYS A 175 1.92 21.36 -5.97
C LYS A 175 3.32 20.77 -6.08
N ILE A 176 3.62 19.73 -5.31
CA ILE A 176 4.89 19.01 -5.37
C ILE A 176 5.05 18.34 -6.75
N GLY A 177 3.98 17.73 -7.26
CA GLY A 177 3.95 17.08 -8.55
C GLY A 177 4.29 18.02 -9.71
N LYS A 178 3.79 19.28 -9.70
CA LYS A 178 4.15 20.30 -10.70
C LYS A 178 5.66 20.54 -10.77
N VAL A 179 6.31 20.66 -9.60
CA VAL A 179 7.76 20.83 -9.54
C VAL A 179 8.49 19.57 -10.01
N SER A 180 8.04 18.40 -9.57
CA SER A 180 8.61 17.10 -9.96
C SER A 180 8.51 16.89 -11.48
N LYS A 181 7.37 17.25 -12.10
CA LYS A 181 7.18 17.17 -13.55
C LYS A 181 8.20 18.02 -14.28
N ILE A 182 8.35 19.30 -13.90
CA ILE A 182 9.33 20.22 -14.51
C ILE A 182 10.75 19.65 -14.38
N LEU A 183 11.13 19.13 -13.20
CA LEU A 183 12.44 18.53 -13.00
C LEU A 183 12.66 17.30 -13.89
N LYS A 184 11.66 16.43 -14.00
CA LYS A 184 11.71 15.25 -14.87
C LYS A 184 11.86 15.63 -16.35
N GLU A 185 11.09 16.60 -16.83
CA GLU A 185 11.08 17.05 -18.23
C GLU A 185 12.40 17.74 -18.65
N ASN A 186 13.05 18.41 -17.69
CA ASN A 186 14.32 19.12 -17.92
C ASN A 186 15.56 18.31 -17.49
N SER A 187 15.40 17.10 -17.01
CA SER A 187 16.53 16.28 -16.59
C SER A 187 17.29 15.72 -17.80
N VAL A 188 18.61 15.59 -17.66
CA VAL A 188 19.45 14.90 -18.65
C VAL A 188 18.97 13.46 -18.86
N ASP A 189 18.52 12.80 -17.80
CA ASP A 189 17.95 11.47 -17.83
C ASP A 189 16.68 11.36 -18.69
N CYS A 190 15.90 12.44 -18.83
CA CYS A 190 14.74 12.46 -19.72
C CYS A 190 15.14 12.20 -21.17
N ILE A 191 16.22 12.79 -21.63
CA ILE A 191 16.70 12.66 -23.00
C ILE A 191 17.37 11.30 -23.21
N ILE A 192 18.27 10.91 -22.30
CA ILE A 192 19.07 9.68 -22.42
C ILE A 192 18.17 8.43 -22.33
N ASN A 193 17.25 8.41 -21.38
CA ASN A 193 16.40 7.26 -21.09
C ASN A 193 14.98 7.40 -21.63
N LYS A 194 14.77 8.24 -22.61
CA LYS A 194 13.44 8.53 -23.21
C LYS A 194 12.68 7.25 -23.56
N ASN A 195 13.35 6.24 -24.11
CA ASN A 195 12.75 4.96 -24.50
C ASN A 195 12.53 3.99 -23.34
N GLN A 196 13.17 4.20 -22.19
CA GLN A 196 13.04 3.37 -21.00
C GLN A 196 12.03 3.94 -20.02
N LYS A 197 11.79 5.25 -20.04
CA LYS A 197 10.72 5.89 -19.28
C LYS A 197 9.41 5.53 -19.95
N GLN A 198 8.62 4.72 -19.29
CA GLN A 198 7.34 4.18 -19.76
C GLN A 198 6.25 5.25 -19.80
N MET A 199 6.57 6.41 -20.27
CA MET A 199 5.63 7.52 -20.49
C MET A 199 4.82 7.37 -21.77
N PHE A 200 5.06 6.31 -22.54
CA PHE A 200 4.41 6.06 -23.81
C PHE A 200 3.14 5.21 -23.63
N LYS A 201 2.00 5.85 -23.72
CA LYS A 201 0.67 5.20 -23.67
C LYS A 201 0.56 3.99 -24.61
N ASP A 202 1.19 4.05 -25.78
CA ASP A 202 1.00 3.07 -26.86
C ASP A 202 1.62 1.69 -26.59
N LYS A 203 2.60 1.59 -25.70
CA LYS A 203 3.26 0.31 -25.38
C LYS A 203 2.67 -0.42 -24.17
N LEU A 204 1.91 0.30 -23.34
CA LEU A 204 1.38 -0.21 -22.07
C LEU A 204 -0.13 -0.42 -22.06
N ASN A 205 -0.84 0.01 -23.12
CA ASN A 205 -2.28 -0.20 -23.25
C ASN A 205 -2.58 -1.69 -23.50
N LYS A 206 -2.47 -2.50 -22.45
CA LYS A 206 -2.89 -3.90 -22.44
C LYS A 206 -3.98 -4.06 -21.41
N ASN A 207 -5.18 -4.34 -21.86
CA ASN A 207 -6.26 -4.77 -20.99
C ASN A 207 -6.01 -6.21 -20.56
N VAL A 208 -6.06 -6.44 -19.25
CA VAL A 208 -5.92 -7.76 -18.64
C VAL A 208 -7.10 -8.01 -17.70
N LYS A 209 -7.57 -9.24 -17.64
CA LYS A 209 -8.59 -9.65 -16.68
C LYS A 209 -7.94 -9.96 -15.34
N LEU A 210 -8.35 -9.25 -14.31
CA LEU A 210 -7.85 -9.41 -12.97
C LEU A 210 -9.00 -9.74 -12.00
N LEU A 211 -8.67 -10.53 -10.97
CA LEU A 211 -9.59 -10.90 -9.90
C LEU A 211 -9.26 -10.07 -8.67
N LEU A 212 -10.20 -9.24 -8.24
CA LEU A 212 -10.07 -8.46 -7.02
C LEU A 212 -10.13 -9.35 -5.77
N SER A 213 -9.71 -8.82 -4.63
CA SER A 213 -9.80 -9.51 -3.35
C SER A 213 -11.27 -9.76 -2.93
N THR A 214 -12.20 -8.94 -3.43
CA THR A 214 -13.65 -9.07 -3.29
C THR A 214 -14.26 -10.16 -4.18
N LYS A 215 -13.43 -10.88 -4.97
CA LYS A 215 -13.82 -11.91 -5.96
C LYS A 215 -14.52 -11.36 -7.21
N GLU A 216 -14.54 -10.07 -7.41
CA GLU A 216 -15.03 -9.43 -8.62
C GLU A 216 -13.95 -9.49 -9.71
N GLU A 217 -14.34 -9.83 -10.95
CA GLU A 217 -13.47 -9.76 -12.12
C GLU A 217 -13.59 -8.40 -12.76
N ILE A 218 -12.43 -7.78 -13.04
CA ILE A 218 -12.35 -6.49 -13.73
C ILE A 218 -11.46 -6.57 -14.96
N ASP A 219 -11.78 -5.78 -15.96
CA ASP A 219 -10.87 -5.46 -17.05
C ASP A 219 -9.99 -4.30 -16.61
N PHE A 220 -8.68 -4.53 -16.51
CA PHE A 220 -7.72 -3.57 -16.01
C PHE A 220 -6.74 -3.17 -17.11
N ASP A 221 -6.63 -1.87 -17.36
CA ASP A 221 -5.58 -1.31 -18.21
C ASP A 221 -4.29 -1.14 -17.40
N ILE A 222 -3.20 -1.80 -17.86
CA ILE A 222 -1.89 -1.75 -17.21
C ILE A 222 -1.21 -0.38 -17.39
N GLY A 223 -1.73 0.46 -18.28
CA GLY A 223 -1.17 1.78 -18.57
C GLY A 223 -1.11 2.72 -17.36
N HIS A 224 -0.30 3.75 -17.46
CA HIS A 224 -0.26 4.81 -16.46
C HIS A 224 -1.57 5.59 -16.47
N LYS A 225 -2.17 5.73 -15.32
CA LYS A 225 -3.42 6.48 -15.16
C LYS A 225 -3.12 7.95 -14.90
N ASN A 226 -3.83 8.83 -15.61
CA ASN A 226 -3.86 10.25 -15.30
C ASN A 226 -4.17 10.47 -13.82
N TYR A 227 -3.59 11.51 -13.25
CA TYR A 227 -3.74 11.91 -11.85
C TYR A 227 -3.25 10.88 -10.81
N SER A 228 -2.51 9.86 -11.24
CA SER A 228 -1.86 8.91 -10.34
C SER A 228 -0.52 9.45 -9.82
N PHE A 229 -0.01 8.82 -8.78
CA PHE A 229 1.32 9.11 -8.22
C PHE A 229 2.45 9.03 -9.27
N ILE A 230 2.38 8.05 -10.18
CA ILE A 230 3.38 7.88 -11.24
C ILE A 230 3.40 9.08 -12.19
N CYS A 231 2.25 9.70 -12.42
CA CYS A 231 2.09 10.89 -13.27
C CYS A 231 2.10 12.19 -12.46
N ASP A 232 2.71 12.20 -11.27
CA ASP A 232 2.84 13.39 -10.42
C ASP A 232 1.49 14.07 -10.13
N PHE A 233 0.41 13.29 -9.99
CA PHE A 233 -0.98 13.74 -9.76
C PHE A 233 -1.53 14.67 -10.87
N MET A 234 -0.99 14.57 -12.07
CA MET A 234 -1.41 15.31 -13.26
C MET A 234 -1.73 14.38 -14.42
N GLU A 235 -2.04 14.92 -15.57
CA GLU A 235 -2.15 14.13 -16.80
C GLU A 235 -0.79 13.51 -17.13
N CYS A 236 -0.82 12.25 -17.57
CA CYS A 236 0.36 11.51 -18.01
C CYS A 236 0.84 11.97 -19.37
N ASP A 237 1.14 13.26 -19.49
CA ASP A 237 1.69 13.90 -20.66
C ASP A 237 3.06 14.49 -20.31
N TYR A 238 4.10 13.69 -20.53
CA TYR A 238 5.47 14.11 -20.30
C TYR A 238 6.19 14.32 -21.62
N GLN A 239 6.83 15.47 -21.75
CA GLN A 239 7.66 15.81 -22.90
C GLN A 239 9.05 16.20 -22.40
N CYS A 240 10.08 15.56 -22.93
CA CYS A 240 11.43 16.01 -22.64
C CYS A 240 11.68 17.34 -23.36
N ASN A 241 12.11 18.37 -22.64
CA ASN A 241 12.51 19.65 -23.21
C ASN A 241 13.80 19.47 -24.02
N SER A 242 13.62 19.24 -25.33
CA SER A 242 14.74 19.08 -26.27
C SER A 242 15.19 20.41 -26.91
N ASP A 243 14.54 21.53 -26.59
CA ASP A 243 14.80 22.81 -27.24
C ASP A 243 16.18 23.43 -26.97
N ASN A 244 16.90 22.93 -25.98
CA ASN A 244 18.32 23.28 -25.79
C ASN A 244 19.28 22.47 -26.67
N SER A 245 18.81 21.52 -27.46
CA SER A 245 19.64 20.70 -28.36
C SER A 245 19.90 21.32 -29.73
N LYS A 246 19.46 22.54 -29.99
CA LYS A 246 19.83 23.28 -31.23
C LYS A 246 21.28 23.81 -31.22
N ASN A 247 21.98 23.72 -30.11
CA ASN A 247 23.44 23.85 -30.08
C ASN A 247 24.04 22.43 -30.18
N ASN A 248 23.96 21.88 -31.39
CA ASN A 248 24.65 20.65 -31.77
C ASN A 248 26.17 20.89 -31.77
N GLU A 249 26.78 20.87 -30.62
CA GLU A 249 28.15 20.38 -30.53
C GLU A 249 28.03 18.87 -30.27
N THR A 250 28.29 18.11 -31.32
CA THR A 250 28.54 16.66 -31.26
C THR A 250 29.54 16.41 -30.15
N ILE A 251 29.06 15.86 -29.02
CA ILE A 251 29.93 15.22 -28.02
C ILE A 251 30.47 13.99 -28.75
N SER A 252 31.66 14.14 -29.32
CA SER A 252 32.41 13.03 -29.89
C SER A 252 32.64 12.02 -28.77
N ASN A 253 32.24 10.77 -28.97
CA ASN A 253 32.64 9.63 -28.16
C ASN A 253 34.16 9.49 -28.27
N SER A 254 34.89 10.13 -27.36
CA SER A 254 36.29 9.82 -27.12
C SER A 254 36.39 9.23 -25.74
N SER A 255 36.50 7.93 -25.72
CA SER A 255 37.22 7.06 -24.78
C SER A 255 37.19 7.42 -23.29
N TYR A 256 36.49 6.61 -22.54
CA TYR A 256 36.96 6.04 -21.29
C TYR A 256 36.80 4.52 -21.31
#